data_fb52240e4b30e9f1c7531a8b5e64c2c9
#
_entry.id   fb52240e4b30e9f1c7531a8b5e64c2c9
#
_cell.length_a   1.000
_cell.length_b   1.000
_cell.length_c   1.000
_cell.angle_alpha   90.00
_cell.angle_beta   90.00
_cell.angle_gamma   90.00
#
_symmetry.space_group_name_H-M   'P 1'
#
loop_
_entity.id
_entity.type
_entity.pdbx_description
1 polymer ?
#
loop_
_entity_poly.entity_id
_entity_poly.type
_entity_poly.pdbx_seq_one_letter_code
_entity_poly.pdbx_strand_id
1 'polypeptide(L)'
;NKIRALFNVGNHSVHINDNHEETIRISKTVFNDNSIHFLNNRKDALFSNYRKLIDSSEPNDNTVITGSTVLSLYGLRDCKDLDLIYHDNAPSDSHNQYLETHYMLTLDDIFNDPQYHLYYNGFKYVSLDVIKNMKKMRNEPKDIIDVQLIETIKK
;
A
#
# COMPACT_ATOMS: atom_id res chain seq x y z
N ASN A 1 -23.14 -1.76 -24.06
CA ASN A 1 -24.46 -1.27 -23.60
C ASN A 1 -25.57 -2.32 -23.55
N LYS A 2 -25.37 -3.55 -24.09
CA LYS A 2 -26.37 -4.64 -24.03
C LYS A 2 -26.75 -5.02 -22.58
N ILE A 3 -25.80 -5.03 -21.65
CA ILE A 3 -26.06 -5.36 -20.23
C ILE A 3 -27.01 -4.33 -19.60
N ARG A 4 -26.78 -3.04 -19.81
CA ARG A 4 -27.65 -1.96 -19.29
C ARG A 4 -29.07 -2.05 -19.83
N ALA A 5 -29.18 -2.40 -21.10
CA ALA A 5 -30.51 -2.60 -21.74
C ALA A 5 -31.26 -3.79 -21.16
N LEU A 6 -30.59 -4.90 -20.81
CA LEU A 6 -31.19 -6.08 -20.18
C LEU A 6 -31.87 -5.79 -18.85
N PHE A 7 -31.29 -4.87 -18.05
CA PHE A 7 -31.79 -4.52 -16.72
C PHE A 7 -32.58 -3.21 -16.69
N ASN A 8 -32.76 -2.56 -17.83
CA ASN A 8 -33.42 -1.25 -17.95
C ASN A 8 -32.86 -0.19 -16.99
N VAL A 9 -31.51 -0.15 -16.85
CA VAL A 9 -30.80 0.74 -15.92
C VAL A 9 -29.97 1.79 -16.67
N GLY A 10 -29.85 2.97 -16.08
CA GLY A 10 -29.07 4.08 -16.64
C GLY A 10 -27.54 3.87 -16.58
N ASN A 11 -26.79 4.79 -17.16
CA ASN A 11 -25.33 4.73 -17.23
C ASN A 11 -24.62 4.74 -15.84
N HIS A 12 -25.29 5.26 -14.82
CA HIS A 12 -24.78 5.34 -13.45
C HIS A 12 -24.84 4.02 -12.67
N SER A 13 -25.57 3.03 -13.16
CA SER A 13 -25.84 1.77 -12.42
C SER A 13 -24.91 0.63 -12.79
N VAL A 14 -24.19 0.74 -13.92
CA VAL A 14 -23.20 -0.26 -14.34
C VAL A 14 -21.97 0.50 -14.89
N HIS A 15 -20.86 0.42 -14.19
CA HIS A 15 -19.56 0.88 -14.70
C HIS A 15 -18.90 -0.24 -15.50
N ILE A 16 -18.37 0.11 -16.66
CA ILE A 16 -17.58 -0.78 -17.51
C ILE A 16 -16.25 -0.07 -17.71
N ASN A 17 -15.14 -0.74 -17.38
CA ASN A 17 -13.81 -0.20 -17.56
C ASN A 17 -13.54 0.10 -19.03
N ASP A 18 -12.92 1.23 -19.31
CA ASP A 18 -12.71 1.71 -20.67
C ASP A 18 -11.59 0.94 -21.38
N ASN A 19 -10.63 0.40 -20.62
CA ASN A 19 -9.49 -0.32 -21.15
C ASN A 19 -8.98 -1.44 -20.22
N HIS A 20 -8.06 -2.26 -20.74
CA HIS A 20 -7.49 -3.40 -20.03
C HIS A 20 -6.61 -2.99 -18.83
N GLU A 21 -5.86 -1.89 -18.94
CA GLU A 21 -4.99 -1.39 -17.86
C GLU A 21 -5.81 -0.95 -16.64
N GLU A 22 -6.92 -0.25 -16.88
CA GLU A 22 -7.85 0.12 -15.82
C GLU A 22 -8.44 -1.12 -15.13
N THR A 23 -8.79 -2.14 -15.93
CA THR A 23 -9.28 -3.42 -15.39
C THR A 23 -8.24 -4.07 -14.47
N ILE A 24 -6.97 -4.16 -14.90
CA ILE A 24 -5.89 -4.72 -14.07
C ILE A 24 -5.71 -3.91 -12.79
N ARG A 25 -5.66 -2.58 -12.87
CA ARG A 25 -5.48 -1.70 -11.71
C ARG A 25 -6.58 -1.87 -10.67
N ILE A 26 -7.83 -1.91 -11.11
CA ILE A 26 -8.98 -2.12 -10.24
C ILE A 26 -8.92 -3.53 -9.63
N SER A 27 -8.63 -4.54 -10.44
CA SER A 27 -8.54 -5.94 -9.99
C SER A 27 -7.47 -6.14 -8.93
N LYS A 28 -6.27 -5.57 -9.11
CA LYS A 28 -5.19 -5.59 -8.10
C LYS A 28 -5.67 -5.07 -6.73
N THR A 29 -6.57 -4.07 -6.73
CA THR A 29 -7.12 -3.49 -5.49
C THR A 29 -8.27 -4.33 -4.92
N VAL A 30 -9.28 -4.68 -5.72
CA VAL A 30 -10.51 -5.30 -5.20
C VAL A 30 -10.35 -6.78 -4.85
N PHE A 31 -9.36 -7.46 -5.40
CA PHE A 31 -9.03 -8.86 -5.08
C PHE A 31 -7.87 -8.99 -4.08
N ASN A 32 -7.49 -7.92 -3.40
CA ASN A 32 -6.48 -7.93 -2.36
C ASN A 32 -7.09 -7.50 -1.02
N ASP A 33 -7.11 -8.40 -0.04
CA ASP A 33 -7.75 -8.20 1.26
C ASP A 33 -7.13 -7.03 2.04
N ASN A 34 -5.82 -6.81 1.94
CA ASN A 34 -5.15 -5.67 2.57
C ASN A 34 -5.57 -4.34 1.94
N SER A 35 -5.81 -4.31 0.63
CA SER A 35 -6.33 -3.12 -0.06
C SER A 35 -7.75 -2.80 0.39
N ILE A 36 -8.60 -3.81 0.52
CA ILE A 36 -9.96 -3.65 1.06
C ILE A 36 -9.93 -3.23 2.52
N HIS A 37 -9.06 -3.84 3.34
CA HIS A 37 -8.85 -3.43 4.72
C HIS A 37 -8.43 -1.95 4.82
N PHE A 38 -7.48 -1.52 3.99
CA PHE A 38 -7.06 -0.12 3.90
C PHE A 38 -8.22 0.81 3.56
N LEU A 39 -8.99 0.51 2.50
CA LEU A 39 -10.12 1.34 2.07
C LEU A 39 -11.19 1.50 3.15
N ASN A 40 -11.42 0.47 3.96
CA ASN A 40 -12.41 0.49 5.04
C ASN A 40 -11.92 1.19 6.32
N ASN A 41 -10.62 1.32 6.52
CA ASN A 41 -10.03 1.75 7.80
C ASN A 41 -9.17 3.02 7.71
N ARG A 42 -8.91 3.55 6.50
CA ARG A 42 -8.13 4.79 6.36
C ARG A 42 -8.83 5.95 7.04
N LYS A 43 -8.06 6.81 7.69
CA LYS A 43 -8.55 8.07 8.26
C LYS A 43 -8.48 9.17 7.21
N ASP A 44 -9.41 10.11 7.25
CA ASP A 44 -9.45 11.27 6.33
C ASP A 44 -8.42 12.34 6.73
N ALA A 45 -7.16 11.94 6.84
CA ALA A 45 -6.04 12.84 7.08
C ALA A 45 -5.23 13.00 5.80
N LEU A 46 -5.07 14.25 5.35
CA LEU A 46 -4.25 14.59 4.20
C LEU A 46 -2.92 15.17 4.68
N PHE A 47 -1.87 14.38 4.59
CA PHE A 47 -0.52 14.79 4.96
C PHE A 47 0.21 15.41 3.77
N SER A 48 0.80 16.59 3.99
CA SER A 48 1.41 17.40 2.93
C SER A 48 2.67 16.75 2.35
N ASN A 49 3.53 16.18 3.20
CA ASN A 49 4.74 15.51 2.73
C ASN A 49 4.42 14.22 1.97
N TYR A 50 3.52 13.38 2.51
CA TYR A 50 3.05 12.19 1.83
C TYR A 50 2.55 12.52 0.42
N ARG A 51 1.64 13.51 0.31
CA ARG A 51 1.10 13.93 -1.00
C ARG A 51 2.22 14.34 -1.94
N LYS A 52 3.13 15.23 -1.50
CA LYS A 52 4.24 15.70 -2.32
C LYS A 52 5.12 14.56 -2.82
N LEU A 53 5.44 13.58 -1.97
CA LEU A 53 6.26 12.43 -2.32
C LEU A 53 5.56 11.53 -3.34
N ILE A 54 4.29 11.21 -3.14
CA ILE A 54 3.52 10.37 -4.06
C ILE A 54 3.26 11.07 -5.40
N ASP A 55 2.88 12.34 -5.40
CA ASP A 55 2.62 13.11 -6.63
C ASP A 55 3.89 13.29 -7.49
N SER A 56 5.08 13.20 -6.88
CA SER A 56 6.38 13.24 -7.58
C SER A 56 6.92 11.87 -7.99
N SER A 57 6.18 10.80 -7.74
CA SER A 57 6.58 9.42 -7.99
C SER A 57 5.71 8.80 -9.08
N GLU A 58 6.29 7.84 -9.82
CA GLU A 58 5.56 7.06 -10.81
C GLU A 58 5.39 5.62 -10.32
N PRO A 59 4.15 5.05 -10.40
CA PRO A 59 3.93 3.65 -10.09
C PRO A 59 4.74 2.74 -11.00
N ASN A 60 5.39 1.73 -10.43
CA ASN A 60 6.07 0.69 -11.20
C ASN A 60 6.02 -0.65 -10.46
N ASP A 61 6.18 -1.74 -11.19
CA ASP A 61 6.12 -3.10 -10.63
C ASP A 61 7.45 -3.54 -9.98
N ASN A 62 8.53 -2.75 -10.11
CA ASN A 62 9.85 -3.04 -9.53
C ASN A 62 10.02 -2.48 -8.11
N THR A 63 9.04 -1.76 -7.57
CA THR A 63 9.16 -1.16 -6.24
C THR A 63 7.93 -1.39 -5.38
N VAL A 64 8.17 -1.52 -4.07
CA VAL A 64 7.13 -1.56 -3.04
C VAL A 64 7.42 -0.46 -2.01
N ILE A 65 6.45 0.39 -1.75
CA ILE A 65 6.53 1.46 -0.76
C ILE A 65 6.39 0.88 0.63
N THR A 66 7.24 1.33 1.55
CA THR A 66 7.30 0.79 2.91
C THR A 66 7.45 1.90 3.97
N GLY A 67 7.86 1.54 5.18
CA GLY A 67 8.21 2.47 6.24
C GLY A 67 7.06 3.33 6.73
N SER A 68 7.39 4.58 7.07
CA SER A 68 6.41 5.54 7.58
C SER A 68 5.40 6.01 6.53
N THR A 69 5.69 5.83 5.26
CA THR A 69 4.79 6.20 4.16
C THR A 69 3.50 5.38 4.20
N VAL A 70 3.57 4.12 4.66
CA VAL A 70 2.37 3.29 4.87
C VAL A 70 1.49 3.85 6.00
N LEU A 71 2.07 4.39 7.07
CA LEU A 71 1.30 5.05 8.12
C LEU A 71 0.59 6.31 7.61
N SER A 72 1.28 7.06 6.75
CA SER A 72 0.71 8.24 6.10
C SER A 72 -0.44 7.88 5.17
N LEU A 73 -0.31 6.79 4.42
CA LEU A 73 -1.38 6.25 3.58
C LEU A 73 -2.65 5.97 4.40
N TYR A 74 -2.51 5.36 5.58
CA TYR A 74 -3.63 5.10 6.51
C TYR A 74 -4.13 6.34 7.26
N GLY A 75 -3.51 7.51 7.09
CA GLY A 75 -3.89 8.74 7.79
C GLY A 75 -3.50 8.75 9.27
N LEU A 76 -2.46 8.01 9.68
CA LEU A 76 -2.02 7.89 11.07
C LEU A 76 -1.05 9.00 11.47
N ARG A 77 -0.06 9.29 10.63
CA ARG A 77 0.89 10.40 10.75
C ARG A 77 1.61 10.68 9.44
N ASP A 78 2.19 11.88 9.28
CA ASP A 78 2.98 12.22 8.09
C ASP A 78 4.31 11.47 8.05
N CYS A 79 4.83 11.24 6.84
CA CYS A 79 6.16 10.70 6.58
C CYS A 79 7.14 11.82 6.22
N LYS A 80 8.45 11.56 6.36
CA LYS A 80 9.51 12.50 5.98
C LYS A 80 10.07 12.20 4.60
N ASP A 81 10.17 10.94 4.27
CA ASP A 81 10.82 10.35 3.11
C ASP A 81 9.99 9.21 2.54
N LEU A 82 10.36 8.78 1.35
CA LEU A 82 9.75 7.65 0.65
C LEU A 82 10.70 6.45 0.75
N ASP A 83 10.39 5.55 1.68
CA ASP A 83 11.13 4.30 1.84
C ASP A 83 10.66 3.27 0.80
N LEU A 84 11.61 2.64 0.09
CA LEU A 84 11.32 1.68 -0.98
C LEU A 84 12.07 0.36 -0.77
N ILE A 85 11.41 -0.74 -1.16
CA ILE A 85 11.99 -2.05 -1.41
C ILE A 85 11.98 -2.26 -2.92
N TYR A 86 13.10 -2.70 -3.50
CA TYR A 86 13.27 -2.92 -4.93
C TYR A 86 13.33 -4.42 -5.22
N HIS A 87 12.68 -4.85 -6.30
CA HIS A 87 12.81 -6.21 -6.80
C HIS A 87 14.20 -6.43 -7.40
N ASP A 88 14.62 -5.52 -8.28
CA ASP A 88 15.88 -5.58 -9.00
C ASP A 88 16.67 -4.28 -8.81
N ASN A 89 18.01 -4.39 -8.87
CA ASN A 89 18.94 -3.24 -8.83
C ASN A 89 18.74 -2.32 -7.62
N ALA A 90 18.54 -2.90 -6.44
CA ALA A 90 18.31 -2.15 -5.21
C ALA A 90 19.50 -1.23 -4.87
N PRO A 91 19.28 0.08 -4.63
CA PRO A 91 20.30 0.94 -4.04
C PRO A 91 20.75 0.44 -2.67
N SER A 92 22.01 0.73 -2.31
CA SER A 92 22.59 0.24 -1.05
C SER A 92 21.91 0.78 0.21
N ASP A 93 21.27 1.94 0.12
CA ASP A 93 20.51 2.61 1.18
C ASP A 93 19.01 2.29 1.17
N SER A 94 18.58 1.39 0.27
CA SER A 94 17.19 0.94 0.20
C SER A 94 16.80 0.05 1.39
N HIS A 95 15.50 -0.11 1.62
CA HIS A 95 14.98 -1.00 2.66
C HIS A 95 15.22 -2.49 2.40
N ASN A 96 15.77 -2.87 1.25
CA ASN A 96 16.20 -4.25 0.97
C ASN A 96 17.18 -4.79 2.01
N GLN A 97 18.06 -3.95 2.56
CA GLN A 97 19.03 -4.33 3.60
C GLN A 97 18.37 -4.82 4.90
N TYR A 98 17.10 -4.54 5.13
CA TYR A 98 16.37 -4.88 6.35
C TYR A 98 15.43 -6.09 6.19
N LEU A 99 15.37 -6.72 5.01
CA LEU A 99 14.45 -7.81 4.72
C LEU A 99 14.60 -8.97 5.70
N GLU A 100 15.83 -9.48 5.89
CA GLU A 100 16.09 -10.59 6.77
C GLU A 100 16.06 -10.23 8.26
N THR A 101 16.44 -9.00 8.61
CA THR A 101 16.66 -8.60 10.01
C THR A 101 15.45 -7.96 10.67
N HIS A 102 14.65 -7.18 9.94
CA HIS A 102 13.51 -6.45 10.49
C HIS A 102 12.17 -6.88 9.91
N TYR A 103 12.11 -7.17 8.60
CA TYR A 103 10.88 -7.66 7.98
C TYR A 103 10.68 -9.15 8.20
N MET A 104 11.75 -9.94 8.29
CA MET A 104 11.73 -11.42 8.38
C MET A 104 10.96 -12.03 7.20
N LEU A 105 11.13 -11.44 6.01
CA LEU A 105 10.48 -11.80 4.76
C LEU A 105 11.50 -11.80 3.62
N THR A 106 11.21 -12.59 2.59
CA THR A 106 11.95 -12.56 1.34
C THR A 106 11.40 -11.50 0.37
N LEU A 107 12.14 -11.20 -0.69
CA LEU A 107 11.61 -10.38 -1.80
C LEU A 107 10.37 -11.03 -2.43
N ASP A 108 10.41 -12.35 -2.63
CA ASP A 108 9.30 -13.10 -3.21
C ASP A 108 8.03 -12.96 -2.37
N ASP A 109 8.14 -13.06 -1.05
CA ASP A 109 7.02 -12.84 -0.13
C ASP A 109 6.39 -11.45 -0.36
N ILE A 110 7.21 -10.40 -0.33
CA ILE A 110 6.71 -9.01 -0.42
C ILE A 110 6.10 -8.71 -1.79
N PHE A 111 6.73 -9.22 -2.86
CA PHE A 111 6.30 -8.88 -4.22
C PHE A 111 5.16 -9.75 -4.72
N ASN A 112 5.10 -11.03 -4.36
CA ASN A 112 4.23 -12.01 -4.99
C ASN A 112 3.13 -12.57 -4.07
N ASP A 113 3.30 -12.54 -2.74
CA ASP A 113 2.25 -13.00 -1.83
C ASP A 113 1.33 -11.85 -1.40
N PRO A 114 0.02 -11.87 -1.77
CA PRO A 114 -0.92 -10.80 -1.49
C PRO A 114 -1.17 -10.54 -0.01
N GLN A 115 -0.78 -11.44 0.89
CA GLN A 115 -0.90 -11.21 2.33
C GLN A 115 0.10 -10.16 2.86
N TYR A 116 1.19 -9.89 2.14
CA TYR A 116 2.24 -8.97 2.59
C TYR A 116 2.19 -7.59 1.94
N HIS A 117 1.30 -7.36 0.98
CA HIS A 117 1.18 -6.07 0.32
C HIS A 117 -0.28 -5.65 0.06
N LEU A 118 -0.43 -4.39 -0.30
CA LEU A 118 -1.69 -3.81 -0.78
C LEU A 118 -1.45 -2.92 -1.99
N TYR A 119 -2.51 -2.62 -2.73
CA TYR A 119 -2.49 -1.71 -3.88
C TYR A 119 -3.39 -0.52 -3.65
N TYR A 120 -2.89 0.67 -3.96
CA TYR A 120 -3.68 1.89 -3.98
C TYR A 120 -3.12 2.89 -5.00
N ASN A 121 -3.99 3.46 -5.84
CA ASN A 121 -3.65 4.40 -6.91
C ASN A 121 -2.51 3.93 -7.83
N GLY A 122 -2.43 2.64 -8.13
CA GLY A 122 -1.41 2.05 -8.98
C GLY A 122 -0.10 1.71 -8.25
N PHE A 123 0.12 2.21 -7.05
CA PHE A 123 1.29 1.87 -6.23
C PHE A 123 1.06 0.58 -5.44
N LYS A 124 2.15 -0.16 -5.22
CA LYS A 124 2.20 -1.28 -4.28
C LYS A 124 2.84 -0.81 -2.96
N TYR A 125 2.22 -1.13 -1.85
CA TYR A 125 2.68 -0.83 -0.50
C TYR A 125 2.82 -2.11 0.30
N VAL A 126 3.77 -2.17 1.21
CA VAL A 126 3.82 -3.24 2.20
C VAL A 126 2.56 -3.18 3.09
N SER A 127 2.01 -4.33 3.48
CA SER A 127 0.81 -4.37 4.32
C SER A 127 1.05 -3.77 5.71
N LEU A 128 -0.02 -3.29 6.35
CA LEU A 128 0.06 -2.64 7.66
C LEU A 128 0.59 -3.60 8.75
N ASP A 129 0.23 -4.89 8.67
CA ASP A 129 0.69 -5.90 9.61
C ASP A 129 2.20 -6.16 9.46
N VAL A 130 2.72 -6.17 8.25
CA VAL A 130 4.18 -6.27 8.01
C VAL A 130 4.91 -5.06 8.59
N ILE A 131 4.40 -3.84 8.38
CA ILE A 131 4.98 -2.62 8.98
C ILE A 131 4.95 -2.69 10.51
N LYS A 132 3.84 -3.15 11.08
CA LYS A 132 3.73 -3.34 12.54
C LYS A 132 4.79 -4.30 13.08
N ASN A 133 4.96 -5.45 12.43
CA ASN A 133 5.94 -6.46 12.81
C ASN A 133 7.37 -5.95 12.66
N MET A 134 7.70 -5.34 11.53
CA MET A 134 9.01 -4.71 11.27
C MET A 134 9.37 -3.71 12.37
N LYS A 135 8.42 -2.83 12.74
CA LYS A 135 8.64 -1.83 13.79
C LYS A 135 8.82 -2.46 15.17
N LYS A 136 8.09 -3.52 15.49
CA LYS A 136 8.30 -4.29 16.73
C LYS A 136 9.69 -4.95 16.77
N MET A 137 10.17 -5.47 15.64
CA MET A 137 11.50 -6.07 15.54
C MET A 137 12.62 -5.03 15.69
N ARG A 138 12.50 -3.87 15.02
CA ARG A 138 13.47 -2.79 15.12
C ARG A 138 13.50 -2.13 16.51
N ASN A 139 12.32 -1.96 17.12
CA ASN A 139 12.11 -1.50 18.50
C ASN A 139 12.80 -0.19 18.87
N GLU A 140 12.85 0.78 17.96
CA GLU A 140 13.31 2.13 18.26
C GLU A 140 12.21 2.93 19.01
N PRO A 141 12.55 4.00 19.79
CA PRO A 141 11.55 4.78 20.51
C PRO A 141 10.39 5.31 19.65
N LYS A 142 10.68 5.72 18.41
CA LYS A 142 9.66 6.15 17.44
C LYS A 142 8.75 5.00 17.00
N ASP A 143 9.25 3.76 16.99
CA ASP A 143 8.51 2.59 16.57
C ASP A 143 7.43 2.17 17.56
N ILE A 144 7.69 2.38 18.85
CA ILE A 144 6.70 2.13 19.91
C ILE A 144 5.45 3.00 19.68
N ILE A 145 5.67 4.29 19.37
CA ILE A 145 4.58 5.23 19.06
C ILE A 145 3.85 4.79 17.77
N ASP A 146 4.59 4.42 16.75
CA ASP A 146 4.01 3.98 15.48
C ASP A 146 3.18 2.70 15.65
N VAL A 147 3.63 1.72 16.44
CA VAL A 147 2.87 0.51 16.75
C VAL A 147 1.57 0.85 17.48
N GLN A 148 1.60 1.76 18.46
CA GLN A 148 0.39 2.23 19.14
C GLN A 148 -0.61 2.87 18.16
N LEU A 149 -0.12 3.71 17.23
CA LEU A 149 -0.96 4.29 16.18
C LEU A 149 -1.60 3.22 15.29
N ILE A 150 -0.82 2.22 14.86
CA ILE A 150 -1.33 1.11 14.05
C ILE A 150 -2.41 0.34 14.81
N GLU A 151 -2.26 0.13 16.11
CA GLU A 151 -3.24 -0.60 16.94
C GLU A 151 -4.58 0.14 17.11
N THR A 152 -4.65 1.41 16.75
CA THR A 152 -5.93 2.15 16.65
C THR A 152 -6.78 1.76 15.43
N ILE A 153 -6.19 1.10 14.44
CA ILE A 153 -6.88 0.62 13.25
C ILE A 153 -7.62 -0.68 13.60
N LYS A 154 -8.90 -0.74 13.27
CA LYS A 154 -9.72 -1.94 13.49
C LYS A 154 -9.25 -3.08 12.59
N LYS A 155 -9.29 -4.29 13.13
CA LYS A 155 -9.09 -5.52 12.34
C LYS A 155 -10.33 -5.83 11.51
#